data_cd61eddbfa8c6b3915e2aba00c2d59d2
#
_entry.id   cd61eddbfa8c6b3915e2aba00c2d59d2
#
_cell.length_a   1.000
_cell.length_b   1.000
_cell.length_c   1.000
_cell.angle_alpha   90.00
_cell.angle_beta   90.00
_cell.angle_gamma   90.00
#
_symmetry.space_group_name_H-M   'P 1'
#
loop_
_entity.id
_entity.type
_entity.pdbx_description
1 polymer ?
#
loop_
_entity_poly.entity_id
_entity_poly.type
_entity_poly.pdbx_seq_one_letter_code
_entity_poly.pdbx_strand_id
1 'polypeptide(L)'
;MRKNFPPLPATVEAPGGAITLIFKPTLRHPDGTECWGMFDLANRTIEIATTATRRHQWRTLYHELAHAALDDSGISQGMTDVKQETLCECIATARMRERFG
;
A
#
# COMPACT_ATOMS: atom_id res chain seq x y z
N MET A 1 -25.54 9.55 -2.05
CA MET A 1 -25.32 8.34 -1.22
C MET A 1 -23.85 8.21 -0.90
N ARG A 2 -23.52 8.04 0.35
CA ARG A 2 -22.14 7.82 0.77
C ARG A 2 -21.69 6.42 0.40
N LYS A 3 -20.50 6.31 -0.13
CA LYS A 3 -19.85 5.01 -0.31
C LYS A 3 -19.35 4.51 1.04
N ASN A 4 -19.63 3.25 1.33
CA ASN A 4 -19.10 2.59 2.51
C ASN A 4 -17.87 1.78 2.12
N PHE A 5 -16.75 2.09 2.76
CA PHE A 5 -15.52 1.33 2.55
C PHE A 5 -15.39 0.27 3.65
N PRO A 6 -15.29 -1.01 3.28
CA PRO A 6 -15.20 -2.07 4.28
C PRO A 6 -13.88 -2.00 5.04
N PRO A 7 -13.78 -2.68 6.20
CA PRO A 7 -12.51 -2.82 6.88
C PRO A 7 -11.48 -3.49 5.97
N LEU A 8 -10.22 -3.10 6.10
CA LEU A 8 -9.15 -3.76 5.37
C LEU A 8 -8.96 -5.19 5.91
N PRO A 9 -8.54 -6.14 5.04
CA PRO A 9 -8.31 -7.52 5.48
C PRO A 9 -7.06 -7.61 6.38
N ALA A 10 -6.94 -8.73 7.09
CA ALA A 10 -5.74 -8.98 7.90
C ALA A 10 -4.53 -9.37 7.05
N THR A 11 -4.77 -10.01 5.91
CA THR A 11 -3.72 -10.44 4.98
C THR A 11 -4.15 -10.20 3.54
N VAL A 12 -3.17 -10.04 2.66
CA VAL A 12 -3.39 -9.91 1.21
C VAL A 12 -2.37 -10.76 0.47
N GLU A 13 -2.71 -11.16 -0.75
CA GLU A 13 -1.81 -11.92 -1.60
C GLU A 13 -0.98 -10.99 -2.49
N ALA A 14 0.29 -11.38 -2.68
CA ALA A 14 1.22 -10.72 -3.60
C ALA A 14 2.01 -11.80 -4.32
N PRO A 15 2.70 -11.48 -5.44
CA PRO A 15 3.42 -12.50 -6.21
C PRO A 15 4.41 -13.33 -5.39
N GLY A 16 5.10 -12.72 -4.43
CA GLY A 16 6.07 -13.41 -3.57
C GLY A 16 5.49 -14.07 -2.35
N GLY A 17 4.15 -14.07 -2.18
CA GLY A 17 3.46 -14.69 -1.06
C GLY A 17 2.58 -13.72 -0.28
N ALA A 18 1.92 -14.25 0.74
CA ALA A 18 1.00 -13.48 1.58
C ALA A 18 1.73 -12.36 2.34
N ILE A 19 1.03 -11.25 2.49
CA ILE A 19 1.49 -10.10 3.26
C ILE A 19 0.51 -9.85 4.39
N THR A 20 1.03 -9.66 5.60
CA THR A 20 0.23 -9.35 6.78
C THR A 20 0.08 -7.83 6.91
N LEU A 21 -1.15 -7.36 7.12
CA LEU A 21 -1.40 -5.96 7.41
C LEU A 21 -1.28 -5.68 8.89
N ILE A 22 -0.57 -4.60 9.23
CA ILE A 22 -0.38 -4.14 10.60
C ILE A 22 -0.96 -2.72 10.68
N PHE A 23 -1.85 -2.50 11.64
CA PHE A 23 -2.54 -1.22 11.80
C PHE A 23 -1.97 -0.47 12.99
N LYS A 24 -1.52 0.75 12.75
CA LYS A 24 -0.98 1.65 13.79
C LYS A 24 -1.65 3.01 13.67
N PRO A 25 -1.85 3.74 14.77
CA PRO A 25 -2.45 5.08 14.70
C PRO A 25 -1.68 6.00 13.75
N THR A 26 -0.36 6.03 13.88
CA THR A 26 0.52 6.85 13.05
C THR A 26 1.75 6.05 12.65
N LEU A 27 2.34 6.42 11.53
CA LEU A 27 3.58 5.82 11.02
C LEU A 27 4.59 6.91 10.71
N ARG A 28 5.88 6.59 10.89
CA ARG A 28 6.98 7.48 10.53
C ARG A 28 8.06 6.71 9.78
N HIS A 29 8.64 7.38 8.79
CA HIS A 29 9.88 6.92 8.16
C HIS A 29 11.04 7.02 9.16
N PRO A 30 12.17 6.33 8.91
CA PRO A 30 13.35 6.45 9.77
C PRO A 30 13.85 7.88 9.96
N ASP A 31 13.59 8.78 8.98
CA ASP A 31 13.97 10.19 9.07
C ASP A 31 12.99 11.02 9.93
N GLY A 32 11.94 10.41 10.47
CA GLY A 32 10.96 11.07 11.32
C GLY A 32 9.75 11.66 10.59
N THR A 33 9.74 11.66 9.25
CA THR A 33 8.58 12.16 8.50
C THR A 33 7.40 11.19 8.59
N GLU A 34 6.20 11.74 8.68
CA GLU A 34 4.98 10.93 8.73
C GLU A 34 4.69 10.31 7.37
N CYS A 35 4.10 9.12 7.39
CA CYS A 35 3.63 8.43 6.20
C CYS A 35 2.31 7.70 6.51
N TRP A 36 1.59 7.31 5.45
CA TRP A 36 0.31 6.62 5.58
C TRP A 36 0.43 5.10 5.51
N GLY A 37 1.51 4.60 4.92
CA GLY A 37 1.77 3.18 4.81
C GLY A 37 3.22 2.87 4.56
N MET A 38 3.62 1.65 4.88
CA MET A 38 4.99 1.16 4.66
C MET A 38 4.96 -0.32 4.32
N PHE A 39 5.69 -0.71 3.27
CA PHE A 39 5.89 -2.11 2.90
C PHE A 39 7.28 -2.56 3.38
N ASP A 40 7.32 -3.72 4.05
CA ASP A 40 8.56 -4.37 4.47
C ASP A 40 8.67 -5.71 3.74
N LEU A 41 9.59 -5.78 2.78
CA LEU A 41 9.79 -6.97 1.96
C LEU A 41 10.27 -8.16 2.81
N ALA A 42 11.22 -7.92 3.71
CA ALA A 42 11.84 -8.98 4.50
C ALA A 42 10.84 -9.65 5.45
N ASN A 43 9.97 -8.87 6.08
CA ASN A 43 8.99 -9.36 7.04
C ASN A 43 7.62 -9.66 6.40
N ARG A 44 7.44 -9.35 5.13
CA ARG A 44 6.18 -9.52 4.41
C ARG A 44 5.03 -8.85 5.15
N THR A 45 5.19 -7.57 5.45
CA THR A 45 4.17 -6.77 6.13
C THR A 45 3.91 -5.47 5.40
N ILE A 46 2.66 -4.99 5.50
CA ILE A 46 2.28 -3.63 5.13
C ILE A 46 1.69 -2.98 6.38
N GLU A 47 2.32 -1.89 6.82
CA GLU A 47 1.77 -1.09 7.91
C GLU A 47 0.85 -0.01 7.35
N ILE A 48 -0.30 0.20 8.00
CA ILE A 48 -1.31 1.18 7.59
C ILE A 48 -1.62 2.10 8.76
N ALA A 49 -1.58 3.42 8.53
CA ALA A 49 -1.95 4.40 9.54
C ALA A 49 -3.47 4.49 9.65
N THR A 50 -4.00 4.27 10.85
CA THR A 50 -5.46 4.23 11.07
C THR A 50 -6.09 5.59 11.32
N THR A 51 -5.29 6.65 11.49
CA THR A 51 -5.81 8.03 11.55
C THR A 51 -6.32 8.51 10.20
N ALA A 52 -5.92 7.85 9.10
CA ALA A 52 -6.48 8.13 7.78
C ALA A 52 -7.94 7.64 7.67
N THR A 53 -8.70 8.24 6.76
CA THR A 53 -10.04 7.74 6.44
C THR A 53 -9.96 6.31 5.90
N ARG A 54 -11.08 5.57 5.98
CA ARG A 54 -11.12 4.21 5.45
C ARG A 54 -10.81 4.18 3.94
N ARG A 55 -11.32 5.17 3.19
CA ARG A 55 -11.02 5.31 1.78
C ARG A 55 -9.51 5.47 1.55
N HIS A 56 -8.86 6.34 2.32
CA HIS A 56 -7.43 6.57 2.22
C HIS A 56 -6.63 5.32 2.60
N GLN A 57 -7.08 4.58 3.61
CA GLN A 57 -6.43 3.31 3.99
C GLN A 57 -6.44 2.31 2.84
N TRP A 58 -7.56 2.17 2.12
CA TRP A 58 -7.64 1.30 0.94
C TRP A 58 -6.70 1.75 -0.17
N ARG A 59 -6.66 3.07 -0.44
CA ARG A 59 -5.74 3.62 -1.44
C ARG A 59 -4.29 3.33 -1.06
N THR A 60 -3.94 3.52 0.19
CA THR A 60 -2.61 3.24 0.73
C THR A 60 -2.25 1.76 0.58
N LEU A 61 -3.19 0.87 0.89
CA LEU A 61 -2.98 -0.57 0.71
C LEU A 61 -2.65 -0.89 -0.76
N TYR A 62 -3.41 -0.37 -1.71
CA TYR A 62 -3.16 -0.64 -3.13
C TYR A 62 -1.83 -0.05 -3.60
N HIS A 63 -1.44 1.11 -3.08
CA HIS A 63 -0.14 1.71 -3.36
C HIS A 63 1.00 0.80 -2.87
N GLU A 64 0.92 0.33 -1.64
CA GLU A 64 1.95 -0.55 -1.06
C GLU A 64 1.95 -1.94 -1.70
N LEU A 65 0.79 -2.47 -2.10
CA LEU A 65 0.72 -3.71 -2.86
C LEU A 65 1.39 -3.58 -4.24
N ALA A 66 1.29 -2.41 -4.87
CA ALA A 66 1.99 -2.17 -6.13
C ALA A 66 3.51 -2.19 -5.93
N HIS A 67 4.02 -1.57 -4.86
CA HIS A 67 5.44 -1.68 -4.49
C HIS A 67 5.84 -3.14 -4.28
N ALA A 68 5.04 -3.90 -3.55
CA ALA A 68 5.31 -5.32 -3.30
C ALA A 68 5.40 -6.12 -4.60
N ALA A 69 4.49 -5.89 -5.54
CA ALA A 69 4.50 -6.57 -6.82
C ALA A 69 5.75 -6.24 -7.65
N LEU A 70 6.16 -4.98 -7.66
CA LEU A 70 7.36 -4.56 -8.37
C LEU A 70 8.62 -5.17 -7.75
N ASP A 71 8.70 -5.20 -6.42
CA ASP A 71 9.84 -5.81 -5.71
C ASP A 71 9.87 -7.32 -5.90
N ASP A 72 8.71 -8.00 -5.77
CA ASP A 72 8.63 -9.45 -5.93
C ASP A 72 8.99 -9.89 -7.35
N SER A 73 8.70 -9.08 -8.35
CA SER A 73 9.02 -9.39 -9.76
C SER A 73 10.44 -9.00 -10.15
N GLY A 74 11.16 -8.26 -9.33
CA GLY A 74 12.49 -7.74 -9.61
C GLY A 74 12.52 -6.51 -10.51
N ILE A 75 11.37 -6.06 -11.02
CA ILE A 75 11.28 -4.90 -11.92
C ILE A 75 11.72 -3.61 -11.23
N SER A 76 11.48 -3.50 -9.92
CA SER A 76 11.83 -2.30 -9.16
C SER A 76 13.32 -1.96 -9.21
N GLN A 77 14.19 -2.95 -9.40
CA GLN A 77 15.63 -2.75 -9.44
C GLN A 77 16.08 -1.84 -10.59
N GLY A 78 15.33 -1.82 -11.69
CA GLY A 78 15.63 -0.97 -12.85
C GLY A 78 14.91 0.37 -12.85
N MET A 79 14.17 0.70 -11.77
CA MET A 79 13.34 1.90 -11.71
C MET A 79 13.94 2.94 -10.78
N THR A 80 13.81 4.22 -11.15
CA THR A 80 14.08 5.31 -10.21
C THR A 80 12.96 5.38 -9.18
N ASP A 81 13.24 5.96 -8.02
CA ASP A 81 12.24 6.13 -6.97
C ASP A 81 11.04 6.94 -7.46
N VAL A 82 11.28 8.00 -8.23
CA VAL A 82 10.21 8.84 -8.79
C VAL A 82 9.30 8.04 -9.72
N LYS A 83 9.89 7.25 -10.62
CA LYS A 83 9.11 6.41 -11.54
C LYS A 83 8.31 5.36 -10.80
N GLN A 84 8.92 4.72 -9.81
CA GLN A 84 8.24 3.70 -9.00
C GLN A 84 7.05 4.30 -8.25
N GLU A 85 7.23 5.44 -7.59
CA GLU A 85 6.16 6.11 -6.87
C GLU A 85 5.02 6.52 -7.80
N THR A 86 5.35 7.09 -8.97
CA THR A 86 4.35 7.48 -9.94
C THR A 86 3.54 6.30 -10.43
N LEU A 87 4.22 5.19 -10.75
CA LEU A 87 3.54 3.98 -11.22
C LEU A 87 2.63 3.40 -10.13
N CYS A 88 3.10 3.32 -8.90
CA CYS A 88 2.32 2.81 -7.78
C CYS A 88 1.07 3.67 -7.53
N GLU A 89 1.18 4.98 -7.64
CA GLU A 89 0.02 5.88 -7.53
C GLU A 89 -0.98 5.67 -8.66
N CYS A 90 -0.52 5.47 -9.88
CA CYS A 90 -1.40 5.18 -11.02
C CYS A 90 -2.14 3.85 -10.81
N ILE A 91 -1.44 2.81 -10.36
CA ILE A 91 -2.03 1.51 -10.09
C ILE A 91 -3.06 1.61 -8.96
N ALA A 92 -2.73 2.30 -7.87
CA ALA A 92 -3.64 2.49 -6.75
C ALA A 92 -4.92 3.22 -7.19
N THR A 93 -4.78 4.28 -7.99
CA THR A 93 -5.92 5.02 -8.51
C THR A 93 -6.82 4.14 -9.37
N ALA A 94 -6.24 3.35 -10.28
CA ALA A 94 -7.00 2.44 -11.14
C ALA A 94 -7.74 1.38 -10.32
N ARG A 95 -7.09 0.81 -9.31
CA ARG A 95 -7.70 -0.22 -8.46
C ARG A 95 -8.84 0.34 -7.61
N MET A 96 -8.68 1.56 -7.10
CA MET A 96 -9.75 2.23 -6.36
C MET A 96 -10.98 2.45 -7.24
N ARG A 97 -10.78 2.90 -8.47
CA ARG A 97 -11.89 3.07 -9.43
C ARG A 97 -12.56 1.74 -9.77
N GLU A 98 -11.77 0.71 -10.02
CA GLU A 98 -12.29 -0.61 -10.36
C GLU A 98 -13.16 -1.19 -9.25
N ARG A 99 -12.71 -1.05 -8.00
CA ARG A 99 -13.38 -1.67 -6.86
C ARG A 99 -14.50 -0.82 -6.27
N PHE A 100 -14.29 0.48 -6.17
CA PHE A 100 -15.20 1.37 -5.45
C PHE A 100 -15.88 2.42 -6.33
N GLY A 101 -15.54 2.45 -7.59
CA GLY A 101 -16.05 3.45 -8.53
C GLY A 101 -15.41 4.79 -8.33
#